data_6e4847ac5ca6f00aedd1b2eefd126bc0
#
_entry.id   6e4847ac5ca6f00aedd1b2eefd126bc0
#
_cell.length_a   1.000
_cell.length_b   1.000
_cell.length_c   1.000
_cell.angle_alpha   90.00
_cell.angle_beta   90.00
_cell.angle_gamma   90.00
#
_symmetry.space_group_name_H-M   'P 1'
#
loop_
_entity.id
_entity.type
_entity.pdbx_description
1 polymer ?
#
loop_
_entity_poly.entity_id
_entity_poly.type
_entity_poly.pdbx_seq_one_letter_code
_entity_poly.pdbx_strand_id
1 'polypeptide(L)'
;MIIVDDREIRSGICKELELLNIPFKIQRLNAGDYIINKTIFIERKTTTDFIESLKDKRLFEQTTKLRKGGQRALMIIEGKKLPGNSSVKGALCSISVKCYMPILRSADLAGTAWILSNIHKYNEEDKFIQPFCTHDFRTKRGIASMQERMLMQMRQVGPKLARCLILKFETIEQIINAPDEKLLEIDGIGKQLIMQIRLLKKKREN
;
A
#
# COMPACT_ATOMS: atom_id res chain seq x y z
N MET A 1 9.09 -11.85 -5.98
CA MET A 1 10.10 -11.88 -7.08
C MET A 1 10.03 -10.59 -7.88
N ILE A 2 11.18 -10.03 -8.22
CA ILE A 2 11.32 -8.82 -9.07
C ILE A 2 11.58 -9.24 -10.52
N ILE A 3 10.88 -8.65 -11.47
CA ILE A 3 11.20 -8.76 -12.91
C ILE A 3 11.84 -7.45 -13.32
N VAL A 4 13.01 -7.52 -13.93
CA VAL A 4 13.81 -6.39 -14.42
C VAL A 4 13.74 -6.37 -15.94
N ASP A 5 13.44 -5.21 -16.52
CA ASP A 5 13.48 -5.08 -18.00
C ASP A 5 14.90 -5.29 -18.52
N ASP A 6 15.03 -5.94 -19.68
CA ASP A 6 16.34 -6.22 -20.30
C ASP A 6 17.14 -4.95 -20.64
N ARG A 7 16.46 -3.82 -20.87
CA ARG A 7 17.09 -2.51 -21.12
C ARG A 7 17.80 -1.96 -19.88
N GLU A 8 17.36 -2.34 -18.68
CA GLU A 8 17.91 -1.91 -17.39
C GLU A 8 19.20 -2.68 -16.99
N ILE A 9 19.57 -3.73 -17.70
CA ILE A 9 20.83 -4.48 -17.42
C ILE A 9 22.03 -3.52 -17.45
N ARG A 10 22.04 -2.59 -18.39
CA ARG A 10 23.15 -1.62 -18.56
C ARG A 10 23.25 -0.60 -17.42
N SER A 11 22.20 -0.39 -16.66
CA SER A 11 22.21 0.51 -15.50
C SER A 11 23.08 -0.02 -14.36
N GLY A 12 23.28 -1.34 -14.29
CA GLY A 12 23.99 -2.00 -13.20
C GLY A 12 23.08 -2.43 -12.05
N ILE A 13 21.76 -2.23 -12.12
CA ILE A 13 20.80 -2.55 -11.06
C ILE A 13 20.83 -4.02 -10.64
N CYS A 14 21.10 -4.92 -11.59
CA CYS A 14 21.20 -6.35 -11.31
C CYS A 14 22.27 -6.66 -10.27
N LYS A 15 23.43 -6.01 -10.35
CA LYS A 15 24.51 -6.18 -9.36
C LYS A 15 24.09 -5.69 -7.98
N GLU A 16 23.37 -4.57 -7.90
CA GLU A 16 22.89 -4.04 -6.63
C GLU A 16 21.82 -4.97 -6.00
N LEU A 17 20.96 -5.57 -6.80
CA LEU A 17 19.99 -6.56 -6.33
C LEU A 17 20.65 -7.85 -5.86
N GLU A 18 21.71 -8.31 -6.54
CA GLU A 18 22.54 -9.45 -6.11
C GLU A 18 23.21 -9.19 -4.77
N LEU A 19 23.80 -8.01 -4.58
CA LEU A 19 24.43 -7.61 -3.30
C LEU A 19 23.41 -7.61 -2.13
N LEU A 20 22.15 -7.33 -2.42
CA LEU A 20 21.07 -7.37 -1.44
C LEU A 20 20.44 -8.77 -1.27
N ASN A 21 20.95 -9.79 -1.99
CA ASN A 21 20.40 -11.15 -2.04
C ASN A 21 18.90 -11.19 -2.42
N ILE A 22 18.47 -10.33 -3.33
CA ILE A 22 17.09 -10.27 -3.80
C ILE A 22 16.94 -11.07 -5.09
N PRO A 23 16.04 -12.07 -5.13
CA PRO A 23 15.80 -12.84 -6.34
C PRO A 23 15.10 -12.00 -7.40
N PHE A 24 15.66 -11.96 -8.59
CA PHE A 24 15.09 -11.27 -9.75
C PHE A 24 15.18 -12.12 -11.02
N LYS A 25 14.40 -11.75 -12.03
CA LYS A 25 14.42 -12.33 -13.37
C LYS A 25 14.50 -11.21 -14.39
N ILE A 26 15.32 -11.39 -15.40
CA ILE A 26 15.41 -10.46 -16.54
C ILE A 26 14.39 -10.89 -17.59
N GLN A 27 13.58 -9.94 -18.05
CA GLN A 27 12.57 -10.18 -19.07
C GLN A 27 12.20 -8.86 -19.75
N ARG A 28 11.99 -8.88 -21.08
CA ARG A 28 11.47 -7.72 -21.80
C ARG A 28 10.08 -7.35 -21.30
N LEU A 29 9.90 -6.10 -20.91
CA LEU A 29 8.63 -5.57 -20.44
C LEU A 29 7.96 -4.67 -21.50
N ASN A 30 6.64 -4.74 -21.58
CA ASN A 30 5.85 -3.87 -22.46
C ASN A 30 5.74 -2.44 -21.92
N ALA A 31 5.85 -2.26 -20.61
CA ALA A 31 5.80 -0.96 -19.93
C ALA A 31 6.50 -1.05 -18.57
N GLY A 32 7.20 0.05 -18.21
CA GLY A 32 7.98 0.14 -16.99
C GLY A 32 9.34 -0.57 -17.09
N ASP A 33 10.13 -0.38 -16.07
CA ASP A 33 11.48 -0.92 -15.96
C ASP A 33 11.55 -2.09 -14.99
N TYR A 34 10.62 -2.15 -14.02
CA TYR A 34 10.51 -3.27 -13.08
C TYR A 34 9.06 -3.65 -12.82
N ILE A 35 8.83 -4.95 -12.57
CA ILE A 35 7.56 -5.46 -12.06
C ILE A 35 7.85 -6.23 -10.77
N ILE A 36 7.17 -5.86 -9.68
CA ILE A 36 7.28 -6.54 -8.39
C ILE A 36 6.01 -7.31 -8.11
N ASN A 37 6.19 -8.60 -7.78
CA ASN A 37 5.12 -9.53 -7.39
C ASN A 37 3.92 -9.53 -8.36
N LYS A 38 4.20 -9.33 -9.66
CA LYS A 38 3.23 -9.31 -10.78
C LYS A 38 2.19 -8.18 -10.70
N THR A 39 2.23 -7.33 -9.69
CA THR A 39 1.16 -6.35 -9.40
C THR A 39 1.63 -4.89 -9.36
N ILE A 40 2.92 -4.63 -9.11
CA ILE A 40 3.46 -3.29 -8.99
C ILE A 40 4.42 -3.04 -10.15
N PHE A 41 4.10 -2.03 -10.94
CA PHE A 41 4.88 -1.58 -12.09
C PHE A 41 5.67 -0.34 -11.70
N ILE A 42 6.96 -0.34 -11.99
CA ILE A 42 7.87 0.72 -11.58
C ILE A 42 8.59 1.27 -12.81
N GLU A 43 8.55 2.58 -12.97
CA GLU A 43 9.37 3.34 -13.90
C GLU A 43 10.50 3.97 -13.12
N ARG A 44 11.75 3.69 -13.51
CA ARG A 44 12.94 4.38 -13.02
C ARG A 44 13.31 5.47 -13.98
N LYS A 45 13.61 6.63 -13.47
CA LYS A 45 14.05 7.74 -14.31
C LYS A 45 15.15 8.52 -13.59
N THR A 46 16.29 8.67 -14.24
CA THR A 46 17.32 9.58 -13.70
C THR A 46 16.80 11.01 -13.66
N THR A 47 17.35 11.86 -12.79
CA THR A 47 16.98 13.29 -12.78
C THR A 47 17.18 13.95 -14.13
N THR A 48 18.21 13.57 -14.88
CA THR A 48 18.48 14.09 -16.23
C THR A 48 17.38 13.65 -17.19
N ASP A 49 17.08 12.33 -17.26
CA ASP A 49 16.05 11.80 -18.16
C ASP A 49 14.65 12.33 -17.80
N PHE A 50 14.39 12.58 -16.50
CA PHE A 50 13.15 13.21 -16.07
C PHE A 50 12.98 14.60 -16.66
N ILE A 51 14.04 15.43 -16.60
CA ILE A 51 14.01 16.80 -17.11
C ILE A 51 13.89 16.79 -18.65
N GLU A 52 14.62 15.92 -19.32
CA GLU A 52 14.55 15.78 -20.79
C GLU A 52 13.16 15.32 -21.23
N SER A 53 12.63 14.26 -20.62
CA SER A 53 11.29 13.76 -20.95
C SER A 53 10.18 14.75 -20.64
N LEU A 54 10.38 15.65 -19.66
CA LEU A 54 9.46 16.75 -19.37
C LEU A 54 9.48 17.80 -20.47
N LYS A 55 10.68 18.19 -20.97
CA LYS A 55 10.83 19.13 -22.08
C LYS A 55 10.20 18.60 -23.35
N ASP A 56 10.41 17.33 -23.65
CA ASP A 56 9.90 16.65 -24.84
C ASP A 56 8.42 16.25 -24.75
N LYS A 57 7.74 16.56 -23.63
CA LYS A 57 6.34 16.21 -23.33
C LYS A 57 6.06 14.70 -23.27
N ARG A 58 7.09 13.84 -23.40
CA ARG A 58 6.96 12.36 -23.36
C ARG A 58 6.65 11.82 -21.97
N LEU A 59 6.98 12.56 -20.91
CA LEU A 59 6.84 12.14 -19.51
C LEU A 59 5.40 11.70 -19.18
N PHE A 60 4.40 12.47 -19.60
CA PHE A 60 3.00 12.18 -19.31
C PHE A 60 2.44 11.03 -20.13
N GLU A 61 2.90 10.86 -21.36
CA GLU A 61 2.53 9.72 -22.22
C GLU A 61 3.03 8.40 -21.61
N GLN A 62 4.31 8.37 -21.20
CA GLN A 62 4.92 7.21 -20.52
C GLN A 62 4.17 6.87 -19.24
N THR A 63 3.88 7.88 -18.41
CA THR A 63 3.12 7.71 -17.15
C THR A 63 1.72 7.15 -17.41
N THR A 64 1.03 7.66 -18.42
CA THR A 64 -0.31 7.20 -18.80
C THR A 64 -0.26 5.77 -19.34
N LYS A 65 0.74 5.42 -20.13
CA LYS A 65 0.92 4.06 -20.66
C LYS A 65 1.12 3.05 -19.53
N LEU A 66 1.95 3.40 -18.55
CA LEU A 66 2.21 2.54 -17.39
C LEU A 66 0.93 2.25 -16.57
N ARG A 67 -0.01 3.21 -16.52
CA ARG A 67 -1.25 3.10 -15.76
C ARG A 67 -2.44 2.47 -16.48
N LYS A 68 -2.44 2.41 -17.81
CA LYS A 68 -3.58 1.93 -18.60
C LYS A 68 -4.04 0.50 -18.29
N GLY A 69 -3.26 -0.27 -17.55
CA GLY A 69 -3.61 -1.63 -17.14
C GLY A 69 -4.38 -1.77 -15.81
N GLY A 70 -4.79 -0.67 -15.16
CA GLY A 70 -5.43 -0.73 -13.84
C GLY A 70 -4.49 -1.19 -12.71
N GLN A 71 -3.20 -1.22 -12.99
CA GLN A 71 -2.15 -1.77 -12.15
C GLN A 71 -1.61 -0.71 -11.19
N ARG A 72 -1.06 -1.15 -10.07
CA ARG A 72 -0.31 -0.27 -9.18
C ARG A 72 0.95 0.17 -9.87
N ALA A 73 1.10 1.47 -10.10
CA ALA A 73 2.27 2.04 -10.75
C ALA A 73 2.92 3.06 -9.82
N LEU A 74 4.25 3.11 -9.82
CA LEU A 74 5.01 4.15 -9.14
C LEU A 74 6.23 4.56 -9.98
N MET A 75 6.75 5.75 -9.71
CA MET A 75 7.95 6.26 -10.36
C MET A 75 9.07 6.40 -9.33
N ILE A 76 10.28 5.96 -9.66
CA ILE A 76 11.49 6.25 -8.89
C ILE A 76 12.30 7.28 -9.67
N ILE A 77 12.53 8.46 -9.06
CA ILE A 77 13.41 9.47 -9.63
C ILE A 77 14.75 9.37 -8.91
N GLU A 78 15.77 8.92 -9.66
CA GLU A 78 17.13 8.70 -9.16
C GLU A 78 18.04 9.90 -9.42
N GLY A 79 18.78 10.28 -8.41
CA GLY A 79 19.80 11.35 -8.48
C GLY A 79 19.73 12.29 -7.29
N LYS A 80 20.88 12.88 -6.94
CA LYS A 80 21.04 13.69 -5.71
C LYS A 80 20.20 14.97 -5.71
N LYS A 81 20.10 15.64 -6.85
CA LYS A 81 19.39 16.93 -6.97
C LYS A 81 18.37 16.91 -8.11
N LEU A 82 17.18 17.37 -7.83
CA LEU A 82 16.17 17.68 -8.83
C LEU A 82 15.94 19.19 -8.83
N PRO A 83 15.98 19.89 -9.99
CA PRO A 83 15.75 21.32 -10.05
C PRO A 83 14.40 21.71 -9.44
N GLY A 84 14.39 22.77 -8.64
CA GLY A 84 13.19 23.26 -7.95
C GLY A 84 12.37 24.29 -8.76
N ASN A 85 12.52 24.32 -10.08
CA ASN A 85 11.77 25.25 -10.93
C ASN A 85 10.28 24.89 -11.04
N SER A 86 9.46 25.84 -11.46
CA SER A 86 8.00 25.70 -11.52
C SER A 86 7.56 24.54 -12.43
N SER A 87 8.26 24.31 -13.54
CA SER A 87 7.93 23.23 -14.49
C SER A 87 8.11 21.86 -13.85
N VAL A 88 9.23 21.63 -13.16
CA VAL A 88 9.49 20.36 -12.46
C VAL A 88 8.49 20.15 -11.32
N LYS A 89 8.25 21.19 -10.50
CA LYS A 89 7.23 21.12 -9.42
C LYS A 89 5.84 20.81 -9.98
N GLY A 90 5.44 21.49 -11.05
CA GLY A 90 4.17 21.25 -11.72
C GLY A 90 4.05 19.82 -12.29
N ALA A 91 5.14 19.30 -12.88
CA ALA A 91 5.16 17.93 -13.37
C ALA A 91 5.01 16.89 -12.24
N LEU A 92 5.73 17.07 -11.11
CA LEU A 92 5.61 16.20 -9.95
C LEU A 92 4.18 16.20 -9.39
N CYS A 93 3.57 17.37 -9.23
CA CYS A 93 2.18 17.49 -8.80
C CYS A 93 1.22 16.80 -9.79
N SER A 94 1.42 17.01 -11.09
CA SER A 94 0.56 16.41 -12.12
C SER A 94 0.65 14.88 -12.13
N ILE A 95 1.85 14.32 -12.03
CA ILE A 95 2.06 12.86 -11.96
C ILE A 95 1.40 12.29 -10.69
N SER A 96 1.64 12.92 -9.54
CA SER A 96 1.11 12.43 -8.27
C SER A 96 -0.40 12.55 -8.17
N VAL A 97 -0.98 13.69 -8.58
CA VAL A 97 -2.40 13.99 -8.39
C VAL A 97 -3.26 13.54 -9.57
N LYS A 98 -2.89 13.91 -10.81
CA LYS A 98 -3.71 13.58 -11.99
C LYS A 98 -3.51 12.12 -12.44
N CYS A 99 -2.27 11.63 -12.37
CA CYS A 99 -1.97 10.26 -12.76
C CYS A 99 -2.07 9.28 -11.59
N TYR A 100 -2.30 9.73 -10.36
CA TYR A 100 -2.33 8.90 -9.15
C TYR A 100 -1.12 7.97 -9.04
N MET A 101 0.04 8.45 -9.45
CA MET A 101 1.27 7.68 -9.45
C MET A 101 2.19 8.22 -8.36
N PRO A 102 2.43 7.44 -7.28
CA PRO A 102 3.41 7.79 -6.26
C PRO A 102 4.80 8.00 -6.85
N ILE A 103 5.53 8.95 -6.30
CA ILE A 103 6.92 9.23 -6.69
C ILE A 103 7.81 8.99 -5.48
N LEU A 104 8.81 8.12 -5.64
CA LEU A 104 9.87 7.92 -4.67
C LEU A 104 11.17 8.54 -5.19
N ARG A 105 12.05 8.92 -4.26
CA ARG A 105 13.35 9.48 -4.58
C ARG A 105 14.45 8.54 -4.10
N SER A 106 15.46 8.32 -4.94
CA SER A 106 16.72 7.71 -4.54
C SER A 106 17.88 8.64 -4.91
N ALA A 107 18.95 8.57 -4.15
CA ALA A 107 20.15 9.37 -4.45
C ALA A 107 20.99 8.77 -5.57
N ASP A 108 20.95 7.45 -5.69
CA ASP A 108 21.80 6.64 -6.57
C ASP A 108 21.16 5.26 -6.84
N LEU A 109 21.88 4.43 -7.56
CA LEU A 109 21.43 3.11 -7.97
C LEU A 109 21.27 2.15 -6.78
N ALA A 110 22.16 2.21 -5.80
CA ALA A 110 22.05 1.42 -4.56
C ALA A 110 20.79 1.77 -3.79
N GLY A 111 20.47 3.07 -3.68
CA GLY A 111 19.20 3.54 -3.10
C GLY A 111 17.99 3.05 -3.89
N THR A 112 18.07 2.99 -5.22
CA THR A 112 17.00 2.42 -6.06
C THR A 112 16.81 0.93 -5.77
N ALA A 113 17.90 0.15 -5.75
CA ALA A 113 17.84 -1.27 -5.41
C ALA A 113 17.26 -1.52 -4.00
N TRP A 114 17.64 -0.67 -3.02
CA TRP A 114 17.08 -0.73 -1.68
C TRP A 114 15.55 -0.49 -1.68
N ILE A 115 15.06 0.51 -2.43
CA ILE A 115 13.63 0.76 -2.57
C ILE A 115 12.92 -0.45 -3.18
N LEU A 116 13.45 -1.01 -4.29
CA LEU A 116 12.88 -2.20 -4.94
C LEU A 116 12.81 -3.40 -3.98
N SER A 117 13.87 -3.62 -3.18
CA SER A 117 13.93 -4.70 -2.20
C SER A 117 12.86 -4.56 -1.11
N ASN A 118 12.65 -3.35 -0.61
CA ASN A 118 11.64 -3.10 0.43
C ASN A 118 10.22 -3.24 -0.12
N ILE A 119 9.94 -2.74 -1.32
CA ILE A 119 8.63 -2.94 -1.97
C ILE A 119 8.37 -4.44 -2.16
N HIS A 120 9.39 -5.23 -2.53
CA HIS A 120 9.29 -6.67 -2.65
C HIS A 120 8.92 -7.34 -1.32
N LYS A 121 9.62 -6.99 -0.23
CA LYS A 121 9.37 -7.51 1.13
C LYS A 121 7.96 -7.16 1.64
N TYR A 122 7.52 -5.92 1.46
CA TYR A 122 6.18 -5.49 1.90
C TYR A 122 5.05 -6.25 1.24
N ASN A 123 5.24 -6.75 0.01
CA ASN A 123 4.22 -7.54 -0.68
C ASN A 123 4.23 -9.03 -0.33
N GLU A 124 5.32 -9.55 0.23
CA GLU A 124 5.39 -10.94 0.71
C GLU A 124 4.82 -11.09 2.12
N GLU A 125 5.01 -10.06 2.94
CA GLU A 125 4.35 -9.99 4.23
C GLU A 125 2.94 -9.43 4.02
N ASP A 126 1.91 -10.26 4.02
CA ASP A 126 0.48 -9.90 3.92
C ASP A 126 -0.02 -9.05 5.12
N LYS A 127 0.90 -8.39 5.83
CA LYS A 127 0.65 -7.41 6.89
C LYS A 127 0.49 -6.00 6.35
N PHE A 128 -0.25 -5.87 5.27
CA PHE A 128 -0.59 -4.54 4.79
C PHE A 128 -1.45 -3.84 5.84
N ILE A 129 -0.93 -2.75 6.38
CA ILE A 129 -1.77 -1.69 6.95
C ILE A 129 -2.76 -1.34 5.84
N GLN A 130 -3.98 -1.87 5.93
CA GLN A 130 -5.02 -1.47 4.98
C GLN A 130 -5.14 0.05 5.10
N PRO A 131 -4.99 0.81 4.00
CA PRO A 131 -5.23 2.25 4.05
C PRO A 131 -6.60 2.44 4.67
N PHE A 132 -6.68 3.31 5.67
CA PHE A 132 -7.95 3.78 6.19
C PHE A 132 -8.85 4.10 4.99
N CYS A 133 -9.99 3.41 4.85
CA CYS A 133 -11.00 3.67 3.84
C CYS A 133 -10.70 3.21 2.39
N THR A 134 -10.41 1.94 2.15
CA THR A 134 -10.91 1.33 0.93
C THR A 134 -11.96 0.30 1.31
N HIS A 135 -13.22 0.70 1.27
CA HIS A 135 -14.33 -0.24 1.26
C HIS A 135 -14.29 -1.03 -0.04
N ASP A 136 -13.41 -2.02 -0.11
CA ASP A 136 -13.53 -3.03 -1.15
C ASP A 136 -14.61 -4.03 -0.74
N PHE A 137 -15.86 -3.66 -0.99
CA PHE A 137 -17.03 -4.51 -0.77
C PHE A 137 -17.06 -5.77 -1.64
N ARG A 138 -16.06 -5.97 -2.51
CA ARG A 138 -16.05 -7.06 -3.51
C ARG A 138 -15.21 -8.28 -3.16
N THR A 139 -14.47 -8.27 -2.08
CA THR A 139 -13.82 -9.50 -1.63
C THR A 139 -14.84 -10.37 -0.91
N LYS A 140 -14.94 -11.64 -1.31
CA LYS A 140 -15.72 -12.71 -0.65
C LYS A 140 -15.19 -12.96 0.78
N ARG A 141 -15.23 -11.95 1.65
CA ARG A 141 -14.96 -12.09 3.06
C ARG A 141 -16.28 -12.40 3.72
N GLY A 142 -16.34 -13.54 4.41
CA GLY A 142 -17.56 -14.01 5.06
C GLY A 142 -18.11 -13.01 6.08
N ILE A 143 -19.33 -13.29 6.57
CA ILE A 143 -20.07 -12.49 7.57
C ILE A 143 -19.20 -12.14 8.78
N ALA A 144 -18.36 -13.08 9.26
CA ALA A 144 -17.44 -12.88 10.38
C ALA A 144 -16.50 -11.69 10.18
N SER A 145 -15.94 -11.51 8.97
CA SER A 145 -15.03 -10.38 8.69
C SER A 145 -15.76 -9.02 8.59
N MET A 146 -17.05 -9.03 8.29
CA MET A 146 -17.88 -7.83 8.33
C MET A 146 -18.15 -7.42 9.79
N GLN A 147 -18.49 -8.37 10.64
CA GLN A 147 -18.70 -8.17 12.07
C GLN A 147 -17.43 -7.69 12.78
N GLU A 148 -16.26 -8.29 12.48
CA GLU A 148 -14.98 -7.81 12.99
C GLU A 148 -14.76 -6.33 12.67
N ARG A 149 -15.01 -5.91 11.41
CA ARG A 149 -14.86 -4.51 10.99
C ARG A 149 -15.84 -3.57 11.68
N MET A 150 -17.07 -4.00 11.94
CA MET A 150 -18.04 -3.22 12.71
C MET A 150 -17.54 -3.01 14.14
N LEU A 151 -17.03 -4.04 14.79
CA LEU A 151 -16.45 -3.95 16.14
C LEU A 151 -15.23 -3.04 16.19
N MET A 152 -14.38 -3.05 15.15
CA MET A 152 -13.21 -2.18 15.06
C MET A 152 -13.54 -0.68 14.93
N GLN A 153 -14.80 -0.29 14.72
CA GLN A 153 -15.22 1.10 14.80
C GLN A 153 -15.34 1.59 16.26
N MET A 154 -15.38 0.68 17.23
CA MET A 154 -15.39 1.03 18.64
C MET A 154 -13.99 1.44 19.11
N ARG A 155 -13.91 2.46 19.96
CA ARG A 155 -12.64 2.90 20.55
C ARG A 155 -11.99 1.75 21.31
N GLN A 156 -10.67 1.58 21.17
CA GLN A 156 -9.86 0.54 21.81
C GLN A 156 -10.11 -0.91 21.31
N VAL A 157 -10.95 -1.12 20.30
CA VAL A 157 -11.12 -2.42 19.67
C VAL A 157 -10.24 -2.53 18.43
N GLY A 158 -9.09 -3.20 18.57
CA GLY A 158 -8.20 -3.54 17.46
C GLY A 158 -8.60 -4.88 16.79
N PRO A 159 -7.94 -5.23 15.67
CA PRO A 159 -8.24 -6.46 14.91
C PRO A 159 -8.19 -7.74 15.76
N LYS A 160 -7.21 -7.82 16.67
CA LYS A 160 -7.04 -8.98 17.55
C LYS A 160 -8.24 -9.16 18.50
N LEU A 161 -8.65 -8.06 19.13
CA LEU A 161 -9.77 -8.08 20.08
C LEU A 161 -11.12 -8.30 19.37
N ALA A 162 -11.34 -7.67 18.20
CA ALA A 162 -12.52 -7.90 17.37
C ALA A 162 -12.68 -9.37 17.00
N ARG A 163 -11.59 -10.01 16.57
CA ARG A 163 -11.58 -11.44 16.25
C ARG A 163 -11.87 -12.31 17.47
N CYS A 164 -11.26 -12.02 18.63
CA CYS A 164 -11.52 -12.74 19.87
C CYS A 164 -13.00 -12.65 20.28
N LEU A 165 -13.61 -11.47 20.14
CA LEU A 165 -15.04 -11.26 20.42
C LEU A 165 -15.93 -12.11 19.50
N ILE A 166 -15.67 -12.10 18.19
CA ILE A 166 -16.46 -12.89 17.24
C ILE A 166 -16.26 -14.40 17.44
N LEU A 167 -15.04 -14.83 17.73
CA LEU A 167 -14.78 -16.26 18.03
C LEU A 167 -15.50 -16.75 19.30
N LYS A 168 -15.67 -15.89 20.30
CA LYS A 168 -16.30 -16.26 21.56
C LYS A 168 -17.84 -16.15 21.55
N PHE A 169 -18.36 -15.16 20.83
CA PHE A 169 -19.79 -14.82 20.86
C PHE A 169 -20.51 -15.02 19.52
N GLU A 170 -19.80 -15.38 18.45
CA GLU A 170 -20.28 -15.67 17.11
C GLU A 170 -20.98 -14.50 16.39
N THR A 171 -21.78 -13.69 17.09
CA THR A 171 -22.51 -12.56 16.51
C THR A 171 -22.38 -11.27 17.32
N ILE A 172 -22.55 -10.12 16.64
CA ILE A 172 -22.58 -8.81 17.31
C ILE A 172 -23.73 -8.73 18.31
N GLU A 173 -24.88 -9.32 18.00
CA GLU A 173 -26.04 -9.35 18.89
C GLU A 173 -25.71 -10.06 20.21
N GLN A 174 -25.05 -11.22 20.13
CA GLN A 174 -24.60 -11.94 21.31
C GLN A 174 -23.59 -11.15 22.15
N ILE A 175 -22.65 -10.42 21.49
CA ILE A 175 -21.70 -9.53 22.17
C ILE A 175 -22.44 -8.43 22.94
N ILE A 176 -23.41 -7.76 22.27
CA ILE A 176 -24.18 -6.68 22.87
C ILE A 176 -25.01 -7.18 24.03
N ASN A 177 -25.51 -8.43 24.01
CA ASN A 177 -26.37 -9.03 25.03
C ASN A 177 -25.61 -9.82 26.09
N ALA A 178 -24.30 -10.07 25.91
CA ALA A 178 -23.50 -10.83 26.86
C ALA A 178 -23.47 -10.17 28.26
N PRO A 179 -23.46 -10.94 29.35
CA PRO A 179 -23.21 -10.42 30.69
C PRO A 179 -21.82 -9.76 30.80
N ASP A 180 -21.69 -8.77 31.68
CA ASP A 180 -20.42 -8.03 31.85
C ASP A 180 -19.30 -8.96 32.30
N GLU A 181 -19.59 -9.95 33.13
CA GLU A 181 -18.64 -10.94 33.63
C GLU A 181 -18.00 -11.72 32.47
N LYS A 182 -18.83 -12.18 31.52
CA LYS A 182 -18.34 -12.92 30.34
C LYS A 182 -17.51 -12.07 29.36
N LEU A 183 -17.82 -10.78 29.29
CA LEU A 183 -17.03 -9.85 28.51
C LEU A 183 -15.68 -9.59 29.17
N LEU A 184 -15.63 -9.43 30.48
CA LEU A 184 -14.41 -9.21 31.28
C LEU A 184 -13.43 -10.39 31.25
N GLU A 185 -13.86 -11.59 30.92
CA GLU A 185 -12.99 -12.76 30.74
C GLU A 185 -12.07 -12.63 29.51
N ILE A 186 -12.34 -11.68 28.60
CA ILE A 186 -11.52 -11.47 27.41
C ILE A 186 -10.44 -10.44 27.73
N ASP A 187 -9.19 -10.85 27.52
CA ASP A 187 -8.03 -9.96 27.69
C ASP A 187 -8.16 -8.73 26.78
N GLY A 188 -7.98 -7.55 27.37
CA GLY A 188 -8.14 -6.26 26.69
C GLY A 188 -9.55 -5.65 26.80
N ILE A 189 -10.52 -6.30 27.45
CA ILE A 189 -11.82 -5.71 27.74
C ILE A 189 -11.85 -5.14 29.16
N GLY A 190 -11.96 -3.82 29.25
CA GLY A 190 -12.13 -3.09 30.50
C GLY A 190 -13.51 -2.45 30.62
N LYS A 191 -13.80 -1.87 31.79
CA LYS A 191 -15.09 -1.20 32.12
C LYS A 191 -15.49 -0.15 31.06
N GLN A 192 -14.52 0.58 30.49
CA GLN A 192 -14.81 1.60 29.46
C GLN A 192 -15.37 0.98 28.18
N LEU A 193 -14.84 -0.18 27.75
CA LEU A 193 -15.33 -0.85 26.55
C LEU A 193 -16.71 -1.46 26.79
N ILE A 194 -16.95 -2.03 27.97
CA ILE A 194 -18.29 -2.51 28.36
C ILE A 194 -19.31 -1.37 28.30
N MET A 195 -18.96 -0.19 28.81
CA MET A 195 -19.83 1.00 28.68
C MET A 195 -20.18 1.32 27.23
N GLN A 196 -19.20 1.28 26.33
CA GLN A 196 -19.45 1.50 24.91
C GLN A 196 -20.38 0.44 24.30
N ILE A 197 -20.19 -0.84 24.65
CA ILE A 197 -21.07 -1.92 24.21
C ILE A 197 -22.51 -1.69 24.71
N ARG A 198 -22.68 -1.26 25.95
CA ARG A 198 -24.01 -0.97 26.53
C ARG A 198 -24.68 0.23 25.86
N LEU A 199 -23.93 1.23 25.44
CA LEU A 199 -24.47 2.37 24.70
C LEU A 199 -25.12 1.96 23.37
N LEU A 200 -24.67 0.86 22.74
CA LEU A 200 -25.28 0.35 21.52
C LEU A 200 -26.71 -0.18 21.71
N LYS A 201 -27.10 -0.49 22.95
CA LYS A 201 -28.49 -0.90 23.30
C LYS A 201 -29.45 0.27 23.49
N LYS A 202 -28.91 1.47 23.77
CA LYS A 202 -29.80 2.61 24.06
C LYS A 202 -30.50 3.08 22.79
N LYS A 203 -31.81 3.14 22.79
CA LYS A 203 -32.58 3.86 21.78
C LYS A 203 -32.20 5.34 21.83
N ARG A 204 -32.04 5.97 20.66
CA ARG A 204 -32.01 7.44 20.63
C ARG A 204 -33.38 7.92 21.16
N GLU A 205 -33.37 8.62 22.27
CA GLU A 205 -34.46 9.49 22.64
C GLU A 205 -34.38 10.68 21.71
N ASN A 206 -35.46 10.88 20.92
CA ASN A 206 -35.63 12.07 20.06
C ASN A 206 -35.95 13.27 20.90
#